data_a6dcf118146a155a8f67f75658e3708f
#
_entry.id   a6dcf118146a155a8f67f75658e3708f
#
_cell.length_a   1.000
_cell.length_b   1.000
_cell.length_c   1.000
_cell.angle_alpha   90.00
_cell.angle_beta   90.00
_cell.angle_gamma   90.00
#
_symmetry.space_group_name_H-M   'P 1'
#
loop_
_entity.id
_entity.type
_entity.pdbx_description
1 polymer ?
#
loop_
_entity_poly.entity_id
_entity_poly.type
_entity_poly.pdbx_seq_one_letter_code
_entity_poly.pdbx_strand_id
1 'polypeptide(L)'
;MTLLRKSLLAAAAGAAVLTVSAVSASAAIVCSGRVCWHTSERHQYPAHARVVVHEDNWKWGRHERYQWREHEGRGYWQGGRWTTW
;
A
#
# COMPACT_ATOMS: atom_id res chain seq x y z
N MET A 1 -42.88 3.27 14.17
CA MET A 1 -42.43 4.05 13.04
C MET A 1 -41.03 4.58 13.22
N THR A 2 -40.70 5.18 14.35
CA THR A 2 -39.34 5.67 14.62
C THR A 2 -38.31 4.57 14.67
N LEU A 3 -38.66 3.37 15.06
CA LEU A 3 -37.74 2.24 15.13
C LEU A 3 -37.20 1.82 13.77
N LEU A 4 -38.04 1.86 12.74
CA LEU A 4 -37.63 1.51 11.39
C LEU A 4 -36.57 2.47 10.84
N ARG A 5 -36.71 3.75 11.13
CA ARG A 5 -35.75 4.76 10.69
C ARG A 5 -34.36 4.54 11.31
N LYS A 6 -34.32 4.19 12.59
CA LYS A 6 -33.07 3.93 13.28
C LYS A 6 -32.34 2.72 12.69
N SER A 7 -33.07 1.69 12.33
CA SER A 7 -32.46 0.49 11.72
C SER A 7 -31.81 0.81 10.37
N LEU A 8 -32.44 1.63 9.56
CA LEU A 8 -31.90 2.00 8.26
C LEU A 8 -30.59 2.79 8.39
N LEU A 9 -30.52 3.70 9.35
CA LEU A 9 -29.32 4.48 9.59
C LEU A 9 -28.14 3.62 10.03
N ALA A 10 -28.40 2.63 10.86
CA ALA A 10 -27.34 1.73 11.31
C ALA A 10 -26.76 0.91 10.16
N ALA A 11 -27.59 0.44 9.25
CA ALA A 11 -27.13 -0.31 8.08
C ALA A 11 -26.25 0.54 7.17
N ALA A 12 -26.61 1.79 6.94
CA ALA A 12 -25.82 2.69 6.11
C ALA A 12 -24.44 2.95 6.69
N ALA A 13 -24.34 3.16 7.99
CA ALA A 13 -23.06 3.39 8.66
C ALA A 13 -22.14 2.19 8.53
N GLY A 14 -22.65 0.97 8.64
CA GLY A 14 -21.87 -0.24 8.49
C GLY A 14 -21.27 -0.38 7.10
N ALA A 15 -22.02 -0.08 6.07
CA ALA A 15 -21.54 -0.15 4.69
C ALA A 15 -20.39 0.84 4.44
N ALA A 16 -20.47 2.06 4.98
CA ALA A 16 -19.43 3.06 4.81
C ALA A 16 -18.10 2.61 5.42
N VAL A 17 -18.12 2.00 6.59
CA VAL A 17 -16.91 1.52 7.26
C VAL A 17 -16.22 0.44 6.42
N LEU A 18 -16.97 -0.49 5.85
CA LEU A 18 -16.39 -1.54 5.01
C LEU A 18 -15.69 -0.98 3.77
N THR A 19 -16.24 0.05 3.16
CA THR A 19 -15.65 0.69 1.99
C THR A 19 -14.29 1.30 2.32
N VAL A 20 -14.16 2.00 3.44
CA VAL A 20 -12.90 2.61 3.86
C VAL A 20 -11.83 1.55 4.10
N SER A 21 -12.17 0.44 4.74
CA SER A 21 -11.22 -0.64 4.99
C SER A 21 -10.67 -1.23 3.70
N ALA A 22 -11.49 -1.39 2.66
CA ALA A 22 -11.05 -1.92 1.39
C ALA A 22 -10.03 -1.01 0.70
N VAL A 23 -10.19 0.31 0.79
CA VAL A 23 -9.26 1.27 0.17
C VAL A 23 -7.89 1.21 0.84
N SER A 24 -7.84 1.16 2.18
CA SER A 24 -6.58 1.19 2.91
C SER A 24 -5.74 -0.08 2.72
N ALA A 25 -6.35 -1.18 2.28
CA ALA A 25 -5.64 -2.44 2.07
C ALA A 25 -4.74 -2.46 0.84
N SER A 26 -4.84 -1.48 -0.06
CA SER A 26 -4.06 -1.47 -1.30
C SER A 26 -2.67 -0.82 -1.14
N ALA A 27 -2.46 0.01 -0.13
CA ALA A 27 -1.18 0.67 0.08
C ALA A 27 -0.08 -0.31 0.52
N ALA A 28 1.15 -0.06 0.10
CA ALA A 28 2.28 -0.94 0.41
C ALA A 28 3.60 -0.18 0.42
N ILE A 29 4.62 -0.80 1.01
CA ILE A 29 6.02 -0.35 0.94
C ILE A 29 6.77 -1.38 0.10
N VAL A 30 7.50 -0.90 -0.89
CA VAL A 30 8.26 -1.77 -1.78
C VAL A 30 9.74 -1.44 -1.66
N CYS A 31 10.57 -2.47 -1.59
CA CYS A 31 12.02 -2.29 -1.49
C CYS A 31 12.74 -3.06 -2.59
N SER A 32 13.67 -2.39 -3.22
CA SER A 32 14.62 -3.00 -4.17
C SER A 32 16.00 -2.85 -3.56
N GLY A 33 16.57 -3.94 -3.06
CA GLY A 33 17.78 -3.88 -2.28
C GLY A 33 17.58 -3.03 -1.03
N ARG A 34 18.34 -1.95 -0.90
CA ARG A 34 18.25 -1.04 0.24
C ARG A 34 17.46 0.23 -0.01
N VAL A 35 16.79 0.31 -1.13
CA VAL A 35 16.00 1.47 -1.52
C VAL A 35 14.52 1.09 -1.43
N CYS A 36 13.75 1.88 -0.69
CA CYS A 36 12.34 1.63 -0.49
C CYS A 36 11.51 2.84 -0.92
N TRP A 37 10.27 2.58 -1.29
CA TRP A 37 9.33 3.63 -1.64
C TRP A 37 7.91 3.20 -1.28
N HIS A 38 7.02 4.17 -1.19
CA HIS A 38 5.61 3.92 -0.91
C HIS A 38 4.81 3.84 -2.20
N THR A 39 3.85 2.91 -2.23
CA THR A 39 2.90 2.81 -3.34
C THR A 39 1.48 2.95 -2.81
N SER A 40 0.61 3.58 -3.59
CA SER A 40 -0.80 3.66 -3.26
C SER A 40 -1.57 2.41 -3.67
N GLU A 41 -0.99 1.61 -4.56
CA GLU A 41 -1.56 0.37 -5.05
C GLU A 41 -0.53 -0.74 -5.04
N ARG A 42 -0.99 -1.97 -4.88
CA ARG A 42 -0.12 -3.14 -4.99
C ARG A 42 -0.05 -3.57 -6.44
N HIS A 43 1.16 -3.56 -6.98
CA HIS A 43 1.43 -4.00 -8.35
C HIS A 43 2.01 -5.42 -8.34
N GLN A 44 1.80 -6.13 -9.43
CA GLN A 44 2.50 -7.40 -9.67
C GLN A 44 3.82 -7.10 -10.39
N TYR A 45 4.91 -7.18 -9.66
CA TYR A 45 6.23 -6.87 -10.21
C TYR A 45 6.78 -8.04 -11.00
N PRO A 46 7.54 -7.77 -12.08
CA PRO A 46 8.22 -8.84 -12.79
C PRO A 46 9.20 -9.59 -11.87
N ALA A 47 9.36 -10.88 -12.07
CA ALA A 47 10.23 -11.70 -11.24
C ALA A 47 11.68 -11.20 -11.25
N HIS A 48 12.16 -10.70 -12.37
CA HIS A 48 13.51 -10.18 -12.48
C HIS A 48 13.74 -8.85 -11.75
N ALA A 49 12.69 -8.18 -11.32
CA ALA A 49 12.81 -6.93 -10.56
C ALA A 49 13.37 -7.18 -9.16
N ARG A 50 13.14 -8.36 -8.61
CA ARG A 50 13.64 -8.77 -7.29
C ARG A 50 13.29 -7.79 -6.18
N VAL A 51 12.06 -7.30 -6.19
CA VAL A 51 11.56 -6.40 -5.16
C VAL A 51 10.87 -7.19 -4.06
N VAL A 52 10.83 -6.61 -2.87
CA VAL A 52 10.11 -7.16 -1.73
C VAL A 52 8.98 -6.19 -1.39
N VAL A 53 7.76 -6.71 -1.30
CA VAL A 53 6.58 -5.90 -0.97
C VAL A 53 6.22 -6.14 0.49
N HIS A 54 6.15 -5.05 1.26
CA HIS A 54 5.78 -5.07 2.67
C HIS A 54 4.44 -4.38 2.86
N GLU A 55 3.82 -4.63 4.01
CA GLU A 55 2.64 -3.89 4.43
C GLU A 55 2.98 -2.42 4.63
N ASP A 56 1.98 -1.55 4.59
CA ASP A 56 2.17 -0.11 4.69
C ASP A 56 2.65 0.35 6.07
N ASN A 57 2.59 -0.50 7.07
CA ASN A 57 3.09 -0.23 8.42
C ASN A 57 4.47 -0.82 8.70
N TRP A 58 5.11 -1.39 7.69
CA TRP A 58 6.43 -1.98 7.85
C TRP A 58 7.49 -0.93 8.15
N LYS A 59 8.45 -1.32 9.01
CA LYS A 59 9.60 -0.50 9.36
C LYS A 59 10.83 -1.38 9.39
N TRP A 60 11.97 -0.84 8.97
CA TRP A 60 13.22 -1.58 9.09
C TRP A 60 13.75 -1.53 10.51
N GLY A 61 14.59 -2.51 10.85
CA GLY A 61 15.16 -2.63 12.18
C GLY A 61 16.26 -1.63 12.43
N ARG A 62 16.61 -1.48 13.73
CA ARG A 62 17.61 -0.51 14.18
C ARG A 62 18.96 -0.68 13.52
N HIS A 63 19.34 -1.89 13.19
CA HIS A 63 20.65 -2.21 12.61
C HIS A 63 20.62 -2.34 11.10
N GLU A 64 19.48 -2.16 10.48
CA GLU A 64 19.32 -2.20 9.05
C GLU A 64 19.46 -0.80 8.47
N ARG A 65 20.03 -0.70 7.31
CA ARG A 65 20.23 0.58 6.64
C ARG A 65 19.55 0.58 5.30
N TYR A 66 18.44 1.29 5.23
CA TYR A 66 17.68 1.51 4.01
C TYR A 66 17.60 3.01 3.77
N GLN A 67 17.15 3.40 2.58
CA GLN A 67 16.82 4.79 2.30
C GLN A 67 15.50 4.87 1.57
N TRP A 68 14.76 5.91 1.85
CA TRP A 68 13.54 6.22 1.12
C TRP A 68 13.90 6.94 -0.16
N ARG A 69 13.34 6.47 -1.28
CA ARG A 69 13.50 7.11 -2.57
C ARG A 69 12.16 7.02 -3.28
N GLU A 70 11.32 8.01 -3.03
CA GLU A 70 9.94 8.01 -3.51
C GLU A 70 9.87 8.24 -5.01
N HIS A 71 8.91 7.60 -5.64
CA HIS A 71 8.59 7.80 -7.05
C HIS A 71 7.14 7.38 -7.28
N GLU A 72 6.42 8.14 -8.06
CA GLU A 72 5.05 7.83 -8.40
C GLU A 72 4.98 6.92 -9.61
N GLY A 73 3.85 6.23 -9.72
CA GLY A 73 3.56 5.41 -10.87
C GLY A 73 4.04 3.97 -10.74
N ARG A 74 3.75 3.20 -11.76
CA ARG A 74 4.08 1.80 -11.83
C ARG A 74 5.52 1.62 -12.32
N GLY A 75 6.36 1.14 -11.43
CA GLY A 75 7.77 0.94 -11.75
C GLY A 75 8.54 0.47 -10.52
N TYR A 76 9.84 0.38 -10.66
CA TYR A 76 10.74 0.00 -9.56
C TYR A 76 12.13 0.56 -9.79
N TRP A 77 12.90 0.73 -8.71
CA TRP A 77 14.28 1.17 -8.80
C TRP A 77 15.19 -0.01 -9.15
N GLN A 78 16.00 0.17 -10.17
CA GLN A 78 16.98 -0.83 -10.58
C GLN A 78 18.26 -0.10 -11.01
N GLY A 79 19.37 -0.39 -10.32
CA GLY A 79 20.64 0.24 -10.63
C GLY A 79 20.61 1.76 -10.57
N GLY A 80 19.84 2.32 -9.66
CA GLY A 80 19.69 3.76 -9.51
C GLY A 80 18.77 4.43 -10.53
N ARG A 81 18.05 3.65 -11.32
CA ARG A 81 17.11 4.16 -12.33
C ARG A 81 15.71 3.67 -12.07
N TRP A 82 14.74 4.53 -12.29
CA TRP A 82 13.33 4.12 -12.24
C TRP A 82 12.96 3.41 -13.53
N THR A 83 12.52 2.17 -13.42
CA THR A 83 12.21 1.29 -14.53
C THR A 83 10.72 0.99 -14.53
N THR A 84 10.05 1.23 -15.64
CA THR A 84 8.62 0.94 -15.80
C THR A 84 8.43 -0.36 -16.57
N TRP A 85 7.24 -0.96 -16.41
CA TRP A 85 6.88 -2.15 -17.20
C TRP A 85 5.43 -2.11 -17.66
#